data_736a9b0cf2c3bb400f77856623f4c6c2
#
_entry.id   736a9b0cf2c3bb400f77856623f4c6c2
#
_cell.length_a   1.000
_cell.length_b   1.000
_cell.length_c   1.000
_cell.angle_alpha   90.00
_cell.angle_beta   90.00
_cell.angle_gamma   90.00
#
_symmetry.space_group_name_H-M   'P 1'
#
loop_
_entity.id
_entity.type
_entity.pdbx_description
1 polymer ?
#
loop_
_entity_poly.entity_id
_entity_poly.type
_entity_poly.pdbx_seq_one_letter_code
_entity_poly.pdbx_strand_id
1 'polypeptide(L)'
;VDPSDYALRDAIMADPSCFLMNEIAPGGYTPRFVGTITDTSLTVGRRGDITEGFLSGHSFDLSGSVGRNEADFGLNNTVNPSMGPDTPRNFTTGSYIELEKTFNFDLTRVVDSMTISYGAEWREETFEVISGEEASWKAGKYALQGFNVGSHGFAGFSPDSQGAFTRRSYGLYVDLENQVSDELLLGGSFRYEDYSTFGDTNDFKLNARYQVSDELAWRFSTSTGFRAPTQGQVNVVNTQTTLVDGQLTQAQTLPGFKLGAGQLNPEEATNTSFGLVYNAGELSLTADFFVIELEDRVALTSNAAPTAAQVSAMGAAGIPNPELIGQVNYFTNDFDTETTGYD
;
A
#
# COMPACT_ATOMS: atom_id res chain seq x y z
N VAL A 1 -0.19 -26.85 -38.64
CA VAL A 1 0.16 -25.50 -39.16
C VAL A 1 -0.28 -25.49 -40.62
N ASP A 2 -1.14 -24.54 -41.00
CA ASP A 2 -1.66 -24.41 -42.37
C ASP A 2 -0.50 -23.98 -43.29
N PRO A 3 -0.37 -24.58 -44.52
CA PRO A 3 0.63 -24.14 -45.48
C PRO A 3 0.57 -22.65 -45.87
N SER A 4 -0.61 -22.01 -45.72
CA SER A 4 -0.78 -20.57 -45.94
C SER A 4 -0.04 -19.73 -44.91
N ASP A 5 0.15 -20.24 -43.68
CA ASP A 5 0.89 -19.56 -42.62
C ASP A 5 2.38 -19.44 -42.93
N TYR A 6 2.95 -20.44 -43.66
CA TYR A 6 4.36 -20.37 -44.08
C TYR A 6 4.55 -19.32 -45.21
N ALA A 7 3.60 -19.25 -46.15
CA ALA A 7 3.68 -18.25 -47.20
C ALA A 7 3.58 -16.81 -46.67
N LEU A 8 2.71 -16.57 -45.68
CA LEU A 8 2.60 -15.27 -45.03
C LEU A 8 3.88 -14.94 -44.23
N ARG A 9 4.41 -15.91 -43.44
CA ARG A 9 5.67 -15.75 -42.76
C ARG A 9 6.82 -15.38 -43.69
N ASP A 10 6.96 -16.12 -44.78
CA ASP A 10 8.05 -15.90 -45.76
C ASP A 10 7.89 -14.55 -46.44
N ALA A 11 6.67 -14.08 -46.73
CA ALA A 11 6.40 -12.74 -47.23
C ALA A 11 6.78 -11.63 -46.21
N ILE A 12 6.45 -11.81 -44.92
CA ILE A 12 6.85 -10.88 -43.88
C ILE A 12 8.38 -10.84 -43.72
N MET A 13 9.04 -11.99 -43.71
CA MET A 13 10.51 -12.06 -43.62
C MET A 13 11.24 -11.45 -44.83
N ALA A 14 10.59 -11.41 -45.97
CA ALA A 14 11.13 -10.77 -47.18
C ALA A 14 10.97 -9.24 -47.18
N ASP A 15 10.11 -8.68 -46.34
CA ASP A 15 9.86 -7.23 -46.23
C ASP A 15 10.74 -6.62 -45.13
N PRO A 16 11.73 -5.79 -45.44
CA PRO A 16 12.64 -5.20 -44.44
C PRO A 16 11.96 -4.18 -43.51
N SER A 17 10.70 -3.80 -43.76
CA SER A 17 9.91 -2.95 -42.88
C SER A 17 9.18 -3.76 -41.77
N CYS A 18 9.09 -5.07 -41.96
CA CYS A 18 8.46 -6.00 -41.01
C CYS A 18 9.51 -6.79 -40.20
N PHE A 19 9.09 -7.40 -39.10
CA PHE A 19 9.90 -8.34 -38.36
C PHE A 19 9.01 -9.39 -37.67
N LEU A 20 9.58 -10.55 -37.38
CA LEU A 20 8.94 -11.62 -36.60
C LEU A 20 9.67 -11.81 -35.28
N MET A 21 8.91 -11.98 -34.17
CA MET A 21 9.49 -12.27 -32.86
C MET A 21 10.43 -13.49 -32.88
N ASN A 22 10.18 -14.43 -33.79
CA ASN A 22 11.01 -15.62 -33.96
C ASN A 22 12.44 -15.33 -34.44
N GLU A 23 12.68 -14.14 -35.01
CA GLU A 23 14.03 -13.71 -35.43
C GLU A 23 14.92 -13.40 -34.21
N ILE A 24 14.34 -12.83 -33.15
CA ILE A 24 15.07 -12.45 -31.93
C ILE A 24 14.92 -13.49 -30.80
N ALA A 25 13.91 -14.33 -30.87
CA ALA A 25 13.62 -15.36 -29.89
C ALA A 25 13.06 -16.64 -30.53
N PRO A 26 13.88 -17.40 -31.28
CA PRO A 26 13.42 -18.56 -32.08
C PRO A 26 12.82 -19.70 -31.22
N GLY A 27 13.21 -19.81 -29.95
CA GLY A 27 12.69 -20.78 -28.99
C GLY A 27 11.69 -20.17 -27.98
N GLY A 28 11.28 -18.93 -28.18
CA GLY A 28 10.56 -18.17 -27.18
C GLY A 28 11.48 -17.64 -26.05
N TYR A 29 10.89 -17.03 -25.05
CA TYR A 29 11.61 -16.54 -23.87
C TYR A 29 10.69 -16.50 -22.65
N THR A 30 11.29 -16.54 -21.47
CA THR A 30 10.56 -16.41 -20.22
C THR A 30 11.11 -15.21 -19.46
N PRO A 31 10.34 -14.12 -19.34
CA PRO A 31 10.73 -12.98 -18.52
C PRO A 31 11.01 -13.40 -17.08
N ARG A 32 12.10 -12.89 -16.52
CA ARG A 32 12.47 -13.11 -15.12
C ARG A 32 12.48 -11.78 -14.42
N PHE A 33 11.49 -11.57 -13.58
CA PHE A 33 11.40 -10.40 -12.72
C PHE A 33 12.45 -10.47 -11.60
N VAL A 34 13.13 -9.36 -11.36
CA VAL A 34 14.13 -9.21 -10.29
C VAL A 34 13.75 -7.98 -9.49
N GLY A 35 13.68 -8.13 -8.17
CA GLY A 35 13.49 -7.03 -7.23
C GLY A 35 14.61 -7.00 -6.21
N THR A 36 15.12 -5.81 -5.91
CA THR A 36 16.03 -5.55 -4.80
C THR A 36 15.33 -4.60 -3.85
N ILE A 37 15.22 -4.98 -2.58
CA ILE A 37 14.60 -4.15 -1.54
C ILE A 37 15.69 -3.71 -0.58
N THR A 38 15.76 -2.42 -0.31
CA THR A 38 16.70 -1.81 0.63
C THR A 38 15.93 -1.01 1.68
N ASP A 39 16.09 -1.39 2.94
CA ASP A 39 15.53 -0.68 4.08
C ASP A 39 16.63 0.06 4.85
N THR A 40 16.35 1.32 5.19
CA THR A 40 17.23 2.14 6.03
C THR A 40 16.40 2.93 7.01
N SER A 41 16.77 2.91 8.29
CA SER A 41 16.08 3.70 9.30
C SER A 41 17.03 4.26 10.34
N LEU A 42 16.64 5.40 10.92
CA LEU A 42 17.29 6.04 12.04
C LEU A 42 16.23 6.55 13.00
N THR A 43 16.36 6.22 14.28
CA THR A 43 15.54 6.78 15.37
C THR A 43 16.46 7.40 16.41
N VAL A 44 16.13 8.62 16.82
CA VAL A 44 16.81 9.35 17.89
C VAL A 44 15.76 9.86 18.85
N GLY A 45 15.99 9.69 20.16
CA GLY A 45 15.06 10.14 21.17
C GLY A 45 15.72 10.36 22.52
N ARG A 46 14.94 10.97 23.41
CA ARG A 46 15.28 11.17 24.82
C ARG A 46 14.03 10.93 25.66
N ARG A 47 14.18 10.16 26.72
CA ARG A 47 13.15 9.93 27.74
C ARG A 47 13.69 10.23 29.12
N GLY A 48 12.81 10.55 30.05
CA GLY A 48 13.19 10.83 31.44
C GLY A 48 12.01 11.35 32.26
N ASP A 49 12.31 11.76 33.49
CA ASP A 49 11.35 12.29 34.43
C ASP A 49 11.52 13.81 34.59
N ILE A 50 10.41 14.52 34.66
CA ILE A 50 10.35 15.96 34.90
C ILE A 50 10.16 16.20 36.39
N THR A 51 11.21 16.65 37.07
CA THR A 51 11.22 16.81 38.52
C THR A 51 10.85 18.22 39.00
N GLU A 52 10.87 19.21 38.10
CA GLU A 52 10.62 20.62 38.43
C GLU A 52 9.70 21.31 37.42
N GLY A 53 9.07 22.41 37.80
CA GLY A 53 8.22 23.23 36.97
C GLY A 53 6.78 22.72 36.85
N PHE A 54 6.04 23.25 35.88
CA PHE A 54 4.61 22.99 35.69
C PHE A 54 4.29 21.51 35.39
N LEU A 55 5.20 20.82 34.69
CA LEU A 55 5.06 19.41 34.34
C LEU A 55 5.76 18.46 35.35
N SER A 56 6.14 18.94 36.53
CA SER A 56 6.74 18.09 37.58
C SER A 56 5.87 16.87 37.90
N GLY A 57 6.50 15.70 38.00
CA GLY A 57 5.82 14.43 38.23
C GLY A 57 5.36 13.71 36.94
N HIS A 58 5.73 14.22 35.75
CA HIS A 58 5.56 13.50 34.49
C HIS A 58 6.86 12.80 34.08
N SER A 59 6.73 11.63 33.49
CA SER A 59 7.73 11.09 32.59
C SER A 59 7.47 11.58 31.16
N PHE A 60 8.52 11.73 30.35
CA PHE A 60 8.41 12.14 28.97
C PHE A 60 9.18 11.20 28.04
N ASP A 61 8.70 11.07 26.82
CA ASP A 61 9.43 10.54 25.65
C ASP A 61 9.35 11.56 24.51
N LEU A 62 10.50 11.89 23.97
CA LEU A 62 10.66 12.78 22.82
C LEU A 62 11.48 12.04 21.79
N SER A 63 10.91 11.76 20.64
CA SER A 63 11.60 11.00 19.61
C SER A 63 11.32 11.52 18.20
N GLY A 64 12.29 11.27 17.31
CA GLY A 64 12.13 11.47 15.88
C GLY A 64 12.73 10.30 15.12
N SER A 65 12.05 9.89 14.07
CA SER A 65 12.54 8.81 13.20
C SER A 65 12.43 9.19 11.73
N VAL A 66 13.31 8.59 10.93
CA VAL A 66 13.23 8.57 9.48
C VAL A 66 13.45 7.14 9.01
N GLY A 67 12.54 6.66 8.15
CA GLY A 67 12.62 5.36 7.51
C GLY A 67 12.52 5.51 6.00
N ARG A 68 13.33 4.76 5.26
CA ARG A 68 13.30 4.72 3.80
C ARG A 68 13.33 3.27 3.33
N ASN A 69 12.32 2.90 2.57
CA ASN A 69 12.27 1.66 1.80
C ASN A 69 12.43 1.99 0.32
N GLU A 70 13.30 1.26 -0.38
CA GLU A 70 13.50 1.38 -1.81
C GLU A 70 13.36 0.01 -2.44
N ALA A 71 12.49 -0.11 -3.43
CA ALA A 71 12.27 -1.31 -4.22
C ALA A 71 12.66 -1.04 -5.67
N ASP A 72 13.83 -1.57 -6.07
CA ASP A 72 14.34 -1.50 -7.44
C ASP A 72 13.85 -2.69 -8.25
N PHE A 73 13.37 -2.45 -9.46
CA PHE A 73 12.81 -3.47 -10.33
C PHE A 73 13.61 -3.64 -11.61
N GLY A 74 13.76 -4.88 -12.02
CA GLY A 74 14.39 -5.25 -13.28
C GLY A 74 13.78 -6.48 -13.92
N LEU A 75 14.05 -6.64 -15.17
CA LEU A 75 13.68 -7.82 -15.94
C LEU A 75 14.89 -8.38 -16.67
N ASN A 76 15.06 -9.68 -16.59
CA ASN A 76 16.05 -10.41 -17.37
C ASN A 76 15.37 -11.39 -18.33
N ASN A 77 16.06 -11.71 -19.42
CA ASN A 77 15.61 -12.63 -20.45
C ASN A 77 14.23 -12.26 -21.04
N THR A 78 14.06 -10.98 -21.37
CA THR A 78 12.85 -10.47 -22.01
C THR A 78 13.20 -9.58 -23.21
N VAL A 79 12.22 -8.90 -23.75
CA VAL A 79 12.35 -7.98 -24.90
C VAL A 79 11.35 -6.83 -24.74
N ASN A 80 11.62 -5.71 -25.41
CA ASN A 80 10.59 -4.74 -25.81
C ASN A 80 10.20 -5.04 -27.27
N PRO A 81 9.06 -5.68 -27.51
CA PRO A 81 8.70 -6.15 -28.86
C PRO A 81 8.63 -5.03 -29.89
N SER A 82 8.20 -3.84 -29.46
CA SER A 82 8.08 -2.68 -30.35
C SER A 82 9.43 -2.18 -30.90
N MET A 83 10.54 -2.53 -30.24
CA MET A 83 11.90 -2.20 -30.74
C MET A 83 12.42 -3.17 -31.78
N GLY A 84 11.81 -4.37 -31.91
CA GLY A 84 12.24 -5.41 -32.84
C GLY A 84 13.65 -5.91 -32.55
N PRO A 85 14.49 -6.13 -33.58
CA PRO A 85 15.85 -6.66 -33.40
C PRO A 85 16.79 -5.81 -32.53
N ASP A 86 16.49 -4.53 -32.36
CA ASP A 86 17.29 -3.60 -31.57
C ASP A 86 17.00 -3.67 -30.06
N THR A 87 16.10 -4.58 -29.62
CA THR A 87 15.69 -4.70 -28.23
C THR A 87 16.80 -5.26 -27.33
N PRO A 88 17.06 -4.64 -26.15
CA PRO A 88 17.83 -5.29 -25.11
C PRO A 88 17.16 -6.57 -24.60
N ARG A 89 17.90 -7.40 -23.83
CA ARG A 89 17.38 -8.62 -23.21
C ARG A 89 17.21 -8.51 -21.69
N ASN A 90 17.77 -7.46 -21.11
CA ASN A 90 17.68 -7.15 -19.69
C ASN A 90 17.34 -5.67 -19.56
N PHE A 91 16.52 -5.35 -18.56
CA PHE A 91 16.00 -3.99 -18.36
C PHE A 91 16.01 -3.60 -16.89
N THR A 92 16.34 -2.34 -16.61
CA THR A 92 16.00 -1.67 -15.35
C THR A 92 14.68 -0.96 -15.55
N THR A 93 13.65 -1.42 -14.82
CA THR A 93 12.27 -0.97 -15.08
C THR A 93 11.83 0.18 -14.19
N GLY A 94 12.66 0.59 -13.22
CA GLY A 94 12.43 1.71 -12.31
C GLY A 94 12.32 1.28 -10.86
N SER A 95 11.99 2.22 -9.98
CA SER A 95 11.96 1.98 -8.55
C SER A 95 10.77 2.66 -7.89
N TYR A 96 10.31 2.08 -6.78
CA TYR A 96 9.46 2.76 -5.80
C TYR A 96 10.27 3.08 -4.55
N ILE A 97 10.07 4.27 -4.01
CA ILE A 97 10.65 4.70 -2.75
C ILE A 97 9.53 5.13 -1.82
N GLU A 98 9.54 4.59 -0.61
CA GLU A 98 8.71 5.07 0.49
C GLU A 98 9.62 5.70 1.53
N LEU A 99 9.35 6.95 1.89
CA LEU A 99 10.05 7.71 2.91
C LEU A 99 9.05 8.16 3.97
N GLU A 100 9.31 7.80 5.22
CA GLU A 100 8.53 8.25 6.36
C GLU A 100 9.43 9.02 7.33
N LYS A 101 8.90 10.13 7.85
CA LYS A 101 9.47 10.90 8.95
C LYS A 101 8.42 11.06 10.03
N THR A 102 8.79 10.78 11.27
CA THR A 102 7.91 10.96 12.42
C THR A 102 8.60 11.77 13.51
N PHE A 103 7.79 12.50 14.25
CA PHE A 103 8.20 13.16 15.48
C PHE A 103 7.12 12.96 16.52
N ASN A 104 7.51 12.45 17.70
CA ASN A 104 6.59 12.13 18.80
C ASN A 104 7.02 12.87 20.06
N PHE A 105 6.03 13.33 20.79
CA PHE A 105 6.19 13.89 22.13
C PHE A 105 5.10 13.33 23.04
N ASP A 106 5.50 12.53 24.01
CA ASP A 106 4.62 11.78 24.89
C ASP A 106 4.90 12.17 26.36
N LEU A 107 3.83 12.31 27.13
CA LEU A 107 3.87 12.59 28.56
C LEU A 107 3.01 11.57 29.28
N THR A 108 3.53 11.04 30.38
CA THR A 108 2.78 10.14 31.27
C THR A 108 2.88 10.62 32.70
N ARG A 109 1.77 10.60 33.42
CA ARG A 109 1.70 10.92 34.84
C ARG A 109 0.89 9.88 35.57
N VAL A 110 1.43 9.43 36.71
CA VAL A 110 0.71 8.58 37.67
C VAL A 110 0.20 9.44 38.82
N VAL A 111 -1.11 9.36 39.08
CA VAL A 111 -1.78 10.08 40.18
C VAL A 111 -2.61 9.03 40.94
N ASP A 112 -2.17 8.67 42.12
CA ASP A 112 -2.76 7.60 42.94
C ASP A 112 -2.88 6.30 42.12
N SER A 113 -4.11 5.83 41.87
CA SER A 113 -4.41 4.62 41.09
C SER A 113 -4.58 4.85 39.60
N MET A 114 -4.44 6.11 39.13
CA MET A 114 -4.70 6.48 37.77
C MET A 114 -3.41 6.83 36.99
N THR A 115 -3.23 6.23 35.83
CA THR A 115 -2.20 6.61 34.86
C THR A 115 -2.85 7.44 33.75
N ILE A 116 -2.27 8.59 33.47
CA ILE A 116 -2.70 9.50 32.41
C ILE A 116 -1.55 9.61 31.42
N SER A 117 -1.76 9.23 30.16
CA SER A 117 -0.80 9.42 29.06
C SER A 117 -1.43 10.30 28.00
N TYR A 118 -0.66 11.24 27.46
CA TYR A 118 -1.10 12.11 26.38
C TYR A 118 0.09 12.56 25.56
N GLY A 119 -0.14 12.85 24.29
CA GLY A 119 0.95 13.21 23.40
C GLY A 119 0.50 13.79 22.08
N ALA A 120 1.52 14.13 21.29
CA ALA A 120 1.37 14.65 19.94
C ALA A 120 2.35 13.96 19.00
N GLU A 121 1.86 13.69 17.80
CA GLU A 121 2.63 13.12 16.71
C GLU A 121 2.58 14.06 15.50
N TRP A 122 3.69 14.18 14.79
CA TRP A 122 3.75 14.67 13.42
C TRP A 122 4.34 13.60 12.53
N ARG A 123 3.74 13.40 11.34
CA ARG A 123 4.20 12.43 10.34
C ARG A 123 4.21 13.05 8.95
N GLU A 124 5.24 12.71 8.17
CA GLU A 124 5.32 12.98 6.75
C GLU A 124 5.66 11.68 6.01
N GLU A 125 4.79 11.27 5.09
CA GLU A 125 4.96 10.11 4.24
C GLU A 125 5.14 10.56 2.80
N THR A 126 6.11 10.03 2.10
CA THR A 126 6.35 10.31 0.68
C THR A 126 6.48 8.99 -0.06
N PHE A 127 5.68 8.81 -1.10
CA PHE A 127 5.84 7.77 -2.10
C PHE A 127 6.42 8.37 -3.36
N GLU A 128 7.52 7.81 -3.86
CA GLU A 128 8.20 8.30 -5.06
C GLU A 128 8.30 7.19 -6.10
N VAL A 129 8.04 7.54 -7.35
CA VAL A 129 8.21 6.67 -8.52
C VAL A 129 9.39 7.19 -9.33
N ILE A 130 10.39 6.35 -9.55
CA ILE A 130 11.56 6.63 -10.38
C ILE A 130 11.41 5.90 -11.70
N SER A 131 11.57 6.62 -12.81
CA SER A 131 11.47 6.03 -14.16
C SER A 131 12.57 5.01 -14.42
N GLY A 132 12.22 3.99 -15.21
CA GLY A 132 13.16 3.02 -15.73
C GLY A 132 14.02 3.55 -16.88
N GLU A 133 14.94 2.73 -17.37
CA GLU A 133 15.71 3.03 -18.56
C GLU A 133 14.80 3.16 -19.79
N GLU A 134 15.18 4.00 -20.75
CA GLU A 134 14.35 4.36 -21.92
C GLU A 134 13.84 3.14 -22.70
N ALA A 135 14.68 2.13 -22.91
CA ALA A 135 14.32 0.91 -23.62
C ALA A 135 13.23 0.10 -22.93
N SER A 136 13.04 0.26 -21.59
CA SER A 136 12.06 -0.49 -20.82
C SER A 136 10.61 0.00 -20.98
N TRP A 137 10.42 1.24 -21.45
CA TRP A 137 9.09 1.87 -21.57
C TRP A 137 8.82 2.53 -22.93
N LYS A 138 9.84 2.87 -23.70
CA LYS A 138 9.70 3.62 -24.96
C LYS A 138 9.08 2.77 -26.06
N ALA A 139 8.18 3.39 -26.84
CA ALA A 139 7.69 2.84 -28.10
C ALA A 139 8.80 2.77 -29.16
N GLY A 140 9.02 1.59 -29.70
CA GLY A 140 9.91 1.40 -30.84
C GLY A 140 9.19 1.51 -32.18
N LYS A 141 9.94 1.39 -33.28
CA LYS A 141 9.43 1.56 -34.64
C LYS A 141 8.33 0.57 -35.04
N TYR A 142 8.26 -0.58 -34.37
CA TYR A 142 7.26 -1.62 -34.68
C TYR A 142 5.98 -1.51 -33.81
N ALA A 143 5.87 -0.49 -32.96
CA ALA A 143 4.63 -0.23 -32.18
C ALA A 143 3.42 -0.02 -33.09
N LEU A 144 3.62 0.67 -34.24
CA LEU A 144 2.58 0.90 -35.24
C LEU A 144 2.13 -0.38 -35.98
N GLN A 145 2.86 -1.48 -35.83
CA GLN A 145 2.52 -2.81 -36.35
C GLN A 145 1.79 -3.68 -35.32
N GLY A 146 1.40 -3.10 -34.17
CA GLY A 146 0.65 -3.79 -33.12
C GLY A 146 1.50 -4.53 -32.08
N PHE A 147 2.83 -4.35 -32.09
CA PHE A 147 3.69 -4.91 -31.03
C PHE A 147 3.55 -4.13 -29.73
N ASN A 148 3.46 -4.85 -28.62
CA ASN A 148 3.39 -4.26 -27.28
C ASN A 148 4.61 -3.36 -27.01
N VAL A 149 4.35 -2.24 -26.35
CA VAL A 149 5.37 -1.26 -25.98
C VAL A 149 5.91 -1.56 -24.59
N GLY A 150 7.20 -1.37 -24.42
CA GLY A 150 7.91 -1.62 -23.17
C GLY A 150 8.35 -3.07 -22.96
N SER A 151 9.13 -3.30 -21.93
CA SER A 151 9.65 -4.65 -21.60
C SER A 151 8.52 -5.62 -21.27
N HIS A 152 8.52 -6.77 -21.93
CA HIS A 152 7.50 -7.81 -21.78
C HIS A 152 7.59 -8.44 -20.39
N GLY A 153 6.46 -8.59 -19.70
CA GLY A 153 6.31 -9.03 -18.33
C GLY A 153 5.98 -7.87 -17.41
N PHE A 154 6.85 -6.86 -17.36
CA PHE A 154 6.66 -5.63 -16.59
C PHE A 154 7.30 -4.46 -17.33
N ALA A 155 6.50 -3.61 -17.95
CA ALA A 155 7.00 -2.43 -18.65
C ALA A 155 7.60 -1.43 -17.66
N GLY A 156 8.71 -0.80 -18.04
CA GLY A 156 9.35 0.20 -17.19
C GLY A 156 8.47 1.43 -16.96
N PHE A 157 8.65 2.08 -15.82
CA PHE A 157 7.98 3.34 -15.53
C PHE A 157 8.48 4.42 -16.48
N SER A 158 7.54 5.06 -17.17
CA SER A 158 7.87 6.19 -18.04
C SER A 158 8.13 7.46 -17.21
N PRO A 159 8.80 8.46 -17.78
CA PRO A 159 8.95 9.77 -17.13
C PRO A 159 7.60 10.42 -16.76
N ASP A 160 6.53 10.14 -17.51
CA ASP A 160 5.17 10.64 -17.21
C ASP A 160 4.56 10.00 -15.96
N SER A 161 5.08 8.85 -15.53
CA SER A 161 4.68 8.15 -14.31
C SER A 161 5.53 8.57 -13.10
N GLN A 162 6.64 9.27 -13.32
CA GLN A 162 7.56 9.68 -12.27
C GLN A 162 6.96 10.81 -11.44
N GLY A 163 7.17 10.74 -10.12
CA GLY A 163 6.72 11.78 -9.20
C GLY A 163 6.97 11.42 -7.76
N ALA A 164 6.91 12.43 -6.90
CA ALA A 164 6.94 12.29 -5.44
C ALA A 164 5.63 12.81 -4.86
N PHE A 165 4.94 11.97 -4.10
CA PHE A 165 3.61 12.21 -3.54
C PHE A 165 3.70 12.22 -2.03
N THR A 166 3.50 13.39 -1.42
CA THR A 166 3.71 13.59 0.01
C THR A 166 2.39 13.85 0.73
N ARG A 167 2.22 13.21 1.88
CA ARG A 167 1.13 13.46 2.82
C ARG A 167 1.71 13.79 4.19
N ARG A 168 1.05 14.72 4.90
CA ARG A 168 1.36 15.07 6.29
C ARG A 168 0.17 14.79 7.17
N SER A 169 0.45 14.41 8.42
CA SER A 169 -0.56 14.29 9.45
C SER A 169 -0.06 14.79 10.79
N TYR A 170 -1.02 15.19 11.63
CA TYR A 170 -0.83 15.54 13.03
C TYR A 170 -1.79 14.71 13.86
N GLY A 171 -1.28 14.10 14.92
CA GLY A 171 -2.07 13.32 15.87
C GLY A 171 -1.98 13.92 17.26
N LEU A 172 -3.11 13.87 17.98
CA LEU A 172 -3.18 14.17 19.41
C LEU A 172 -3.92 13.03 20.09
N TYR A 173 -3.45 12.61 21.25
CA TYR A 173 -4.12 11.54 21.99
C TYR A 173 -4.12 11.80 23.49
N VAL A 174 -5.08 11.16 24.16
CA VAL A 174 -5.13 10.97 25.60
C VAL A 174 -5.53 9.56 25.91
N ASP A 175 -4.86 8.95 26.87
CA ASP A 175 -5.13 7.61 27.41
C ASP A 175 -5.22 7.69 28.94
N LEU A 176 -6.25 7.08 29.50
CA LEU A 176 -6.53 7.03 30.93
C LEU A 176 -6.68 5.56 31.35
N GLU A 177 -5.92 5.15 32.34
CA GLU A 177 -6.07 3.84 32.99
C GLU A 177 -6.19 4.03 34.47
N ASN A 178 -7.20 3.42 35.09
CA ASN A 178 -7.46 3.57 36.51
C ASN A 178 -7.82 2.25 37.18
N GLN A 179 -7.10 1.89 38.24
CA GLN A 179 -7.48 0.82 39.17
C GLN A 179 -8.56 1.37 40.13
N VAL A 180 -9.84 1.20 39.73
CA VAL A 180 -11.00 1.76 40.42
C VAL A 180 -11.23 1.08 41.77
N SER A 181 -10.97 -0.23 41.85
CA SER A 181 -10.92 -1.04 43.08
C SER A 181 -9.89 -2.14 42.95
N ASP A 182 -9.65 -2.93 43.96
CA ASP A 182 -8.72 -4.07 43.92
C ASP A 182 -9.08 -5.06 42.80
N GLU A 183 -10.36 -5.13 42.45
CA GLU A 183 -10.88 -6.06 41.42
C GLU A 183 -11.07 -5.43 40.05
N LEU A 184 -11.24 -4.09 39.94
CA LEU A 184 -11.67 -3.43 38.73
C LEU A 184 -10.64 -2.44 38.16
N LEU A 185 -10.10 -2.77 36.98
CA LEU A 185 -9.30 -1.89 36.16
C LEU A 185 -10.17 -1.40 34.99
N LEU A 186 -10.21 -0.10 34.78
CA LEU A 186 -10.87 0.54 33.63
C LEU A 186 -9.85 1.38 32.84
N GLY A 187 -9.95 1.32 31.53
CA GLY A 187 -9.15 2.17 30.62
C GLY A 187 -10.01 2.77 29.52
N GLY A 188 -9.58 3.95 29.07
CA GLY A 188 -10.19 4.63 27.94
C GLY A 188 -9.21 5.54 27.24
N SER A 189 -9.22 5.54 25.90
CA SER A 189 -8.39 6.44 25.12
C SER A 189 -9.19 7.12 24.02
N PHE A 190 -8.70 8.27 23.63
CA PHE A 190 -9.18 9.04 22.49
C PHE A 190 -7.99 9.55 21.69
N ARG A 191 -8.08 9.45 20.35
CA ARG A 191 -7.09 9.97 19.39
C ARG A 191 -7.79 10.77 18.30
N TYR A 192 -7.27 11.94 18.04
CA TYR A 192 -7.60 12.80 16.91
C TYR A 192 -6.43 12.86 15.96
N GLU A 193 -6.67 12.70 14.67
CA GLU A 193 -5.66 12.91 13.62
C GLU A 193 -6.21 13.80 12.51
N ASP A 194 -5.35 14.65 11.93
CA ASP A 194 -5.66 15.47 10.76
C ASP A 194 -4.65 15.17 9.64
N TYR A 195 -5.17 14.80 8.49
CA TYR A 195 -4.41 14.41 7.30
C TYR A 195 -4.59 15.44 6.19
N SER A 196 -3.49 15.88 5.59
CA SER A 196 -3.48 16.86 4.49
C SER A 196 -4.23 16.41 3.21
N THR A 197 -4.68 15.15 3.12
CA THR A 197 -5.27 14.58 1.90
C THR A 197 -6.74 14.23 2.01
N PHE A 198 -7.26 13.83 3.16
CA PHE A 198 -8.65 13.39 3.30
C PHE A 198 -9.37 13.96 4.54
N GLY A 199 -8.68 14.78 5.36
CA GLY A 199 -9.28 15.41 6.55
C GLY A 199 -8.96 14.67 7.84
N ASP A 200 -9.85 14.75 8.82
CA ASP A 200 -9.63 14.28 10.17
C ASP A 200 -10.30 12.95 10.49
N THR A 201 -9.75 12.27 11.49
CA THR A 201 -10.29 11.05 12.08
C THR A 201 -10.36 11.18 13.60
N ASN A 202 -11.29 10.43 14.19
CA ASN A 202 -11.50 10.41 15.64
C ASN A 202 -11.68 8.96 16.08
N ASP A 203 -10.77 8.47 16.89
CA ASP A 203 -10.78 7.11 17.37
C ASP A 203 -10.85 7.03 18.88
N PHE A 204 -11.51 6.01 19.37
CA PHE A 204 -11.62 5.76 20.81
C PHE A 204 -11.39 4.28 21.14
N LYS A 205 -11.00 4.04 22.38
CA LYS A 205 -10.92 2.70 22.95
C LYS A 205 -11.46 2.73 24.39
N LEU A 206 -12.23 1.69 24.74
CA LEU A 206 -12.62 1.39 26.10
C LEU A 206 -12.19 -0.02 26.44
N ASN A 207 -11.65 -0.20 27.63
CA ASN A 207 -11.27 -1.52 28.13
C ASN A 207 -11.58 -1.64 29.61
N ALA A 208 -11.87 -2.88 30.02
CA ALA A 208 -12.13 -3.23 31.41
C ALA A 208 -11.52 -4.60 31.75
N ARG A 209 -10.97 -4.73 32.93
CA ARG A 209 -10.59 -6.02 33.53
C ARG A 209 -11.21 -6.11 34.91
N TYR A 210 -11.99 -7.18 35.14
CA TYR A 210 -12.64 -7.45 36.41
C TYR A 210 -12.16 -8.78 36.98
N GLN A 211 -11.52 -8.72 38.17
CA GLN A 211 -11.09 -9.88 38.94
C GLN A 211 -12.29 -10.44 39.70
N VAL A 212 -12.82 -11.58 39.25
CA VAL A 212 -14.00 -12.23 39.86
C VAL A 212 -13.62 -12.99 41.11
N SER A 213 -12.45 -13.61 41.13
CA SER A 213 -11.83 -14.30 42.27
C SER A 213 -10.31 -14.27 42.11
N ASP A 214 -9.58 -14.79 43.10
CA ASP A 214 -8.10 -14.88 43.00
C ASP A 214 -7.62 -15.63 41.75
N GLU A 215 -8.44 -16.50 41.19
CA GLU A 215 -8.11 -17.36 40.08
C GLU A 215 -8.72 -16.89 38.75
N LEU A 216 -9.84 -16.14 38.76
CA LEU A 216 -10.64 -15.81 37.56
C LEU A 216 -10.74 -14.31 37.33
N ALA A 217 -10.43 -13.88 36.13
CA ALA A 217 -10.67 -12.53 35.67
C ALA A 217 -11.41 -12.52 34.32
N TRP A 218 -12.25 -11.52 34.11
CA TRP A 218 -12.85 -11.17 32.83
C TRP A 218 -12.13 -9.96 32.23
N ARG A 219 -12.07 -9.93 30.93
CA ARG A 219 -11.56 -8.79 30.16
C ARG A 219 -12.50 -8.43 29.04
N PHE A 220 -12.65 -7.14 28.82
CA PHE A 220 -13.46 -6.58 27.73
C PHE A 220 -12.67 -5.45 27.06
N SER A 221 -12.77 -5.33 25.74
CA SER A 221 -12.25 -4.19 25.01
C SER A 221 -13.16 -3.90 23.81
N THR A 222 -13.41 -2.62 23.55
CA THR A 222 -13.98 -2.15 22.28
C THR A 222 -13.23 -0.92 21.81
N SER A 223 -12.98 -0.81 20.51
CA SER A 223 -12.25 0.31 19.92
C SER A 223 -12.67 0.55 18.49
N THR A 224 -12.60 1.81 18.06
CA THR A 224 -12.52 2.15 16.65
C THR A 224 -11.06 2.28 16.22
N GLY A 225 -10.83 2.37 14.93
CA GLY A 225 -9.54 2.62 14.30
C GLY A 225 -9.74 2.84 12.81
N PHE A 226 -8.72 3.34 12.15
CA PHE A 226 -8.75 3.52 10.70
C PHE A 226 -7.41 3.17 10.06
N ARG A 227 -7.44 2.99 8.76
CA ARG A 227 -6.24 2.90 7.93
C ARG A 227 -6.33 3.85 6.75
N ALA A 228 -5.48 4.85 6.74
CA ALA A 228 -5.36 5.76 5.60
C ALA A 228 -4.91 5.01 4.34
N PRO A 229 -5.47 5.29 3.14
CA PRO A 229 -4.94 4.76 1.89
C PRO A 229 -3.46 5.14 1.77
N THR A 230 -2.61 4.21 1.37
CA THR A 230 -1.19 4.54 1.18
C THR A 230 -1.02 5.47 -0.01
N GLN A 231 0.07 6.27 -0.02
CA GLN A 231 0.36 7.13 -1.17
C GLN A 231 0.62 6.31 -2.44
N GLY A 232 1.11 5.07 -2.29
CA GLY A 232 1.22 4.10 -3.38
C GLY A 232 -0.14 3.70 -3.95
N GLN A 233 -1.12 3.35 -3.11
CA GLN A 233 -2.49 3.01 -3.56
C GLN A 233 -3.17 4.16 -4.31
N VAL A 234 -2.93 5.40 -3.87
CA VAL A 234 -3.52 6.60 -4.49
C VAL A 234 -2.87 6.94 -5.83
N ASN A 235 -1.55 6.74 -5.97
CA ASN A 235 -0.77 7.37 -7.04
C ASN A 235 -0.04 6.37 -7.95
N VAL A 236 -0.11 5.06 -7.69
CA VAL A 236 0.63 4.05 -8.46
C VAL A 236 0.24 4.07 -9.93
N VAL A 237 1.26 4.02 -10.79
CA VAL A 237 1.11 3.78 -12.23
C VAL A 237 2.06 2.65 -12.60
N ASN A 238 1.55 1.56 -13.13
CA ASN A 238 2.37 0.50 -13.69
C ASN A 238 1.67 -0.18 -14.87
N THR A 239 2.44 -0.91 -15.66
CA THR A 239 1.91 -1.68 -16.80
C THR A 239 2.45 -3.10 -16.72
N GLN A 240 1.57 -4.07 -16.68
CA GLN A 240 1.89 -5.50 -16.65
C GLN A 240 1.39 -6.18 -17.90
N THR A 241 2.18 -7.12 -18.44
CA THR A 241 1.74 -7.99 -19.52
C THR A 241 1.04 -9.20 -18.91
N THR A 242 -0.21 -9.40 -19.28
CA THR A 242 -1.05 -10.53 -18.82
C THR A 242 -1.51 -11.37 -20.01
N LEU A 243 -1.92 -12.61 -19.77
CA LEU A 243 -2.47 -13.50 -20.78
C LEU A 243 -4.00 -13.49 -20.68
N VAL A 244 -4.67 -13.05 -21.75
CA VAL A 244 -6.13 -13.03 -21.88
C VAL A 244 -6.51 -13.81 -23.11
N ASP A 245 -7.33 -14.85 -22.97
CA ASP A 245 -7.79 -15.71 -24.07
C ASP A 245 -6.66 -16.23 -24.98
N GLY A 246 -5.50 -16.54 -24.37
CA GLY A 246 -4.33 -17.02 -25.09
C GLY A 246 -3.50 -15.95 -25.78
N GLN A 247 -3.86 -14.67 -25.64
CA GLN A 247 -3.11 -13.53 -26.20
C GLN A 247 -2.48 -12.69 -25.10
N LEU A 248 -1.27 -12.19 -25.34
CA LEU A 248 -0.59 -11.28 -24.44
C LEU A 248 -1.21 -9.89 -24.55
N THR A 249 -1.78 -9.40 -23.45
CA THR A 249 -2.43 -8.09 -23.33
C THR A 249 -1.76 -7.29 -22.24
N GLN A 250 -1.64 -5.98 -22.43
CA GLN A 250 -1.15 -5.08 -21.38
C GLN A 250 -2.32 -4.59 -20.51
N ALA A 251 -2.18 -4.73 -19.20
CA ALA A 251 -3.06 -4.16 -18.20
C ALA A 251 -2.33 -3.03 -17.48
N GLN A 252 -2.98 -1.88 -17.35
CA GLN A 252 -2.43 -0.72 -16.66
C GLN A 252 -3.12 -0.51 -15.33
N THR A 253 -2.34 -0.44 -14.25
CA THR A 253 -2.80 0.09 -12.96
C THR A 253 -2.65 1.60 -13.00
N LEU A 254 -3.75 2.31 -12.76
CA LEU A 254 -3.79 3.77 -12.80
C LEU A 254 -4.45 4.32 -11.52
N PRO A 255 -4.09 5.54 -11.09
CA PRO A 255 -4.83 6.22 -10.05
C PRO A 255 -6.32 6.33 -10.40
N GLY A 256 -7.20 5.95 -9.46
CA GLY A 256 -8.66 5.93 -9.70
C GLY A 256 -9.20 7.28 -10.18
N PHE A 257 -8.69 8.39 -9.65
CA PHE A 257 -9.10 9.74 -10.07
C PHE A 257 -8.79 10.05 -11.54
N LYS A 258 -7.78 9.42 -12.15
CA LYS A 258 -7.49 9.52 -13.59
C LYS A 258 -8.47 8.71 -14.46
N LEU A 259 -9.20 7.81 -13.85
CA LEU A 259 -10.26 6.99 -14.49
C LEU A 259 -11.66 7.53 -14.21
N GLY A 260 -11.77 8.68 -13.52
CA GLY A 260 -13.06 9.26 -13.13
C GLY A 260 -13.70 8.58 -11.91
N ALA A 261 -12.97 7.73 -11.18
CA ALA A 261 -13.36 7.23 -9.87
C ALA A 261 -13.14 8.30 -8.79
N GLY A 262 -13.81 8.15 -7.65
CA GLY A 262 -13.62 9.00 -6.49
C GLY A 262 -12.20 8.92 -5.90
N GLN A 263 -11.91 9.77 -4.94
CA GLN A 263 -10.73 9.63 -4.09
C GLN A 263 -10.94 8.43 -3.15
N LEU A 264 -9.84 7.80 -2.76
CA LEU A 264 -9.89 6.75 -1.74
C LEU A 264 -10.18 7.37 -0.37
N ASN A 265 -11.11 6.76 0.35
CA ASN A 265 -11.40 7.05 1.75
C ASN A 265 -10.52 6.19 2.67
N PRO A 266 -10.31 6.58 3.94
CA PRO A 266 -9.78 5.67 4.94
C PRO A 266 -10.65 4.41 5.08
N GLU A 267 -10.03 3.27 5.34
CA GLU A 267 -10.73 2.10 5.84
C GLU A 267 -11.03 2.34 7.33
N GLU A 268 -12.22 1.99 7.77
CA GLU A 268 -12.64 2.11 9.16
C GLU A 268 -12.73 0.74 9.83
N ALA A 269 -12.40 0.69 11.11
CA ALA A 269 -12.41 -0.54 11.89
C ALA A 269 -13.19 -0.37 13.20
N THR A 270 -14.02 -1.36 13.53
CA THR A 270 -14.57 -1.55 14.87
C THR A 270 -14.15 -2.91 15.38
N ASN A 271 -13.51 -2.92 16.57
CA ASN A 271 -13.02 -4.11 17.19
C ASN A 271 -13.71 -4.29 18.56
N THR A 272 -14.26 -5.46 18.83
CA THR A 272 -14.84 -5.80 20.13
C THR A 272 -14.35 -7.17 20.56
N SER A 273 -13.89 -7.28 21.82
CA SER A 273 -13.45 -8.55 22.39
C SER A 273 -13.94 -8.72 23.82
N PHE A 274 -14.22 -9.97 24.19
CA PHE A 274 -14.52 -10.40 25.54
C PHE A 274 -13.72 -11.67 25.86
N GLY A 275 -13.04 -11.69 27.00
CA GLY A 275 -12.18 -12.81 27.37
C GLY A 275 -12.25 -13.21 28.84
N LEU A 276 -11.80 -14.43 29.09
CA LEU A 276 -11.61 -15.02 30.42
C LEU A 276 -10.14 -15.34 30.61
N VAL A 277 -9.65 -15.13 31.84
CA VAL A 277 -8.34 -15.58 32.29
C VAL A 277 -8.54 -16.37 33.58
N TYR A 278 -8.14 -17.65 33.55
CA TYR A 278 -8.20 -18.53 34.72
C TYR A 278 -6.82 -19.06 35.09
N ASN A 279 -6.38 -18.79 36.32
CA ASN A 279 -5.09 -19.23 36.85
C ASN A 279 -5.28 -19.97 38.18
N ALA A 280 -5.00 -21.29 38.20
CA ALA A 280 -5.12 -22.11 39.41
C ALA A 280 -3.88 -23.01 39.53
N GLY A 281 -3.03 -22.71 40.50
CA GLY A 281 -1.76 -23.41 40.70
C GLY A 281 -0.85 -23.32 39.46
N GLU A 282 -0.54 -24.45 38.86
CA GLU A 282 0.29 -24.50 37.62
C GLU A 282 -0.54 -24.37 36.34
N LEU A 283 -1.87 -24.35 36.42
CA LEU A 283 -2.76 -24.24 35.27
C LEU A 283 -3.06 -22.78 34.95
N SER A 284 -2.80 -22.35 33.72
CA SER A 284 -3.21 -21.06 33.17
C SER A 284 -3.99 -21.29 31.87
N LEU A 285 -5.22 -20.78 31.82
CA LEU A 285 -6.11 -20.85 30.68
C LEU A 285 -6.57 -19.44 30.29
N THR A 286 -6.62 -19.17 29.00
CA THR A 286 -7.26 -17.98 28.46
C THR A 286 -8.28 -18.40 27.39
N ALA A 287 -9.38 -17.70 27.33
CA ALA A 287 -10.37 -17.86 26.26
C ALA A 287 -10.88 -16.49 25.85
N ASP A 288 -10.81 -16.17 24.59
CA ASP A 288 -11.24 -14.90 24.04
C ASP A 288 -12.22 -15.11 22.88
N PHE A 289 -13.24 -14.30 22.86
CA PHE A 289 -14.13 -14.12 21.71
C PHE A 289 -13.92 -12.71 21.15
N PHE A 290 -13.87 -12.59 19.82
CA PHE A 290 -13.68 -11.30 19.18
C PHE A 290 -14.52 -11.15 17.92
N VAL A 291 -14.88 -9.90 17.62
CA VAL A 291 -15.50 -9.44 16.37
C VAL A 291 -14.69 -8.25 15.88
N ILE A 292 -14.28 -8.31 14.61
CA ILE A 292 -13.56 -7.25 13.90
C ILE A 292 -14.38 -6.92 12.65
N GLU A 293 -14.89 -5.71 12.59
CA GLU A 293 -15.60 -5.16 11.45
C GLU A 293 -14.68 -4.15 10.75
N LEU A 294 -14.51 -4.32 9.43
CA LEU A 294 -13.73 -3.41 8.60
C LEU A 294 -14.62 -2.92 7.47
N GLU A 295 -14.84 -1.63 7.41
CA GLU A 295 -15.64 -0.94 6.41
C GLU A 295 -14.75 -0.22 5.39
N ASP A 296 -15.29 0.03 4.20
CA ASP A 296 -14.62 0.78 3.12
C ASP A 296 -13.24 0.23 2.74
N ARG A 297 -13.06 -1.09 2.69
CA ARG A 297 -11.75 -1.70 2.42
C ARG A 297 -11.25 -1.36 1.02
N VAL A 298 -9.98 -0.93 0.97
CA VAL A 298 -9.29 -0.59 -0.28
C VAL A 298 -8.81 -1.86 -0.97
N ALA A 299 -9.35 -2.10 -2.16
CA ALA A 299 -8.98 -3.23 -3.02
C ALA A 299 -8.61 -2.78 -4.43
N LEU A 300 -7.83 -3.60 -5.11
CA LEU A 300 -7.54 -3.43 -6.53
C LEU A 300 -8.67 -4.08 -7.34
N THR A 301 -9.26 -3.34 -8.27
CA THR A 301 -10.27 -3.89 -9.18
C THR A 301 -9.68 -4.97 -10.09
N SER A 302 -10.52 -5.83 -10.65
CA SER A 302 -10.11 -6.74 -11.70
C SER A 302 -9.70 -5.98 -12.97
N ASN A 303 -8.82 -6.57 -13.77
CA ASN A 303 -8.48 -6.05 -15.08
C ASN A 303 -9.71 -6.08 -15.99
N ALA A 304 -10.05 -4.94 -16.59
CA ALA A 304 -11.17 -4.81 -17.52
C ALA A 304 -10.85 -3.85 -18.65
N ALA A 305 -11.49 -4.03 -19.80
CA ALA A 305 -11.43 -3.04 -20.86
C ALA A 305 -12.01 -1.70 -20.36
N PRO A 306 -11.34 -0.57 -20.60
CA PRO A 306 -11.83 0.72 -20.14
C PRO A 306 -13.14 1.07 -20.82
N THR A 307 -14.08 1.61 -20.07
CA THR A 307 -15.33 2.18 -20.61
C THR A 307 -15.06 3.47 -21.36
N ALA A 308 -15.98 3.89 -22.23
CA ALA A 308 -15.87 5.16 -22.93
C ALA A 308 -15.71 6.37 -21.98
N ALA A 309 -16.35 6.34 -20.80
CA ALA A 309 -16.19 7.36 -19.78
C ALA A 309 -14.78 7.38 -19.19
N GLN A 310 -14.21 6.21 -18.91
CA GLN A 310 -12.83 6.09 -18.43
C GLN A 310 -11.81 6.54 -19.47
N VAL A 311 -12.00 6.19 -20.75
CA VAL A 311 -11.15 6.68 -21.84
C VAL A 311 -11.19 8.21 -21.90
N SER A 312 -12.37 8.81 -21.78
CA SER A 312 -12.51 10.27 -21.75
C SER A 312 -11.82 10.90 -20.52
N ALA A 313 -11.96 10.29 -19.33
CA ALA A 313 -11.32 10.76 -18.11
C ALA A 313 -9.79 10.67 -18.19
N MET A 314 -9.26 9.57 -18.70
CA MET A 314 -7.82 9.38 -18.96
C MET A 314 -7.26 10.44 -19.91
N GLY A 315 -7.98 10.73 -21.01
CA GLY A 315 -7.60 11.80 -21.94
C GLY A 315 -7.59 13.18 -21.25
N ALA A 316 -8.60 13.49 -20.44
CA ALA A 316 -8.65 14.73 -19.66
C ALA A 316 -7.52 14.81 -18.60
N ALA A 317 -7.08 13.66 -18.07
CA ALA A 317 -5.96 13.55 -17.13
C ALA A 317 -4.57 13.54 -17.81
N GLY A 318 -4.52 13.72 -19.14
CA GLY A 318 -3.26 13.81 -19.90
C GLY A 318 -2.60 12.47 -20.21
N ILE A 319 -3.32 11.36 -20.07
CA ILE A 319 -2.79 10.03 -20.45
C ILE A 319 -2.76 9.96 -21.99
N PRO A 320 -1.60 9.67 -22.60
CA PRO A 320 -1.48 9.63 -24.05
C PRO A 320 -2.17 8.39 -24.62
N ASN A 321 -2.91 8.58 -25.73
CA ASN A 321 -3.59 7.53 -26.50
C ASN A 321 -4.44 6.57 -25.64
N PRO A 322 -5.33 7.07 -24.78
CA PRO A 322 -6.06 6.23 -23.83
C PRO A 322 -6.96 5.18 -24.51
N GLU A 323 -7.33 5.40 -25.77
CA GLU A 323 -8.10 4.47 -26.62
C GLU A 323 -7.31 3.20 -27.00
N LEU A 324 -5.98 3.23 -26.88
CA LEU A 324 -5.11 2.07 -27.15
C LEU A 324 -4.86 1.21 -25.92
N ILE A 325 -5.33 1.63 -24.74
CA ILE A 325 -5.18 0.88 -23.51
C ILE A 325 -6.16 -0.30 -23.51
N GLY A 326 -5.63 -1.51 -23.54
CA GLY A 326 -6.43 -2.73 -23.64
C GLY A 326 -7.17 -3.08 -22.35
N GLN A 327 -6.53 -2.93 -21.20
CA GLN A 327 -7.11 -3.20 -19.89
C GLN A 327 -6.62 -2.21 -18.84
N VAL A 328 -7.49 -1.90 -17.88
CA VAL A 328 -7.17 -1.06 -16.71
C VAL A 328 -7.64 -1.72 -15.42
N ASN A 329 -6.95 -1.40 -14.34
CA ASN A 329 -7.41 -1.59 -12.97
C ASN A 329 -7.00 -0.38 -12.12
N TYR A 330 -7.61 -0.24 -10.94
CA TYR A 330 -7.35 0.84 -10.00
C TYR A 330 -7.77 0.44 -8.58
N PHE A 331 -7.24 1.13 -7.60
CA PHE A 331 -7.68 0.95 -6.22
C PHE A 331 -9.00 1.68 -5.96
N THR A 332 -9.90 1.04 -5.23
CA THR A 332 -11.21 1.58 -4.84
C THR A 332 -11.60 1.06 -3.45
N ASN A 333 -12.45 1.79 -2.74
CA ASN A 333 -13.14 1.29 -1.56
C ASN A 333 -14.36 0.50 -2.05
N ASP A 334 -14.37 -0.81 -1.88
CA ASP A 334 -15.31 -1.68 -2.59
C ASP A 334 -16.11 -2.62 -1.69
N PHE A 335 -15.61 -2.99 -0.50
CA PHE A 335 -16.27 -3.99 0.32
C PHE A 335 -15.95 -3.87 1.81
N ASP A 336 -16.85 -4.42 2.60
CA ASP A 336 -16.73 -4.57 4.04
C ASP A 336 -16.38 -6.02 4.40
N THR A 337 -15.77 -6.21 5.54
CA THR A 337 -15.50 -7.55 6.08
C THR A 337 -15.80 -7.61 7.56
N GLU A 338 -16.35 -8.73 7.99
CA GLU A 338 -16.50 -9.11 9.39
C GLU A 338 -15.68 -10.37 9.66
N THR A 339 -14.90 -10.31 10.72
CA THR A 339 -14.14 -11.47 11.21
C THR A 339 -14.56 -11.75 12.65
N THR A 340 -15.15 -12.92 12.88
CA THR A 340 -15.53 -13.41 14.21
C THR A 340 -14.70 -14.63 14.55
N GLY A 341 -14.17 -14.67 15.77
CA GLY A 341 -13.34 -15.78 16.21
C GLY A 341 -13.31 -15.97 17.71
N TYR A 342 -12.71 -17.09 18.09
CA TYR A 342 -12.37 -17.40 19.49
C TYR A 342 -11.02 -18.08 19.54
N ASP A 343 -10.27 -17.81 20.59
CA ASP A 343 -8.96 -18.39 20.91
C ASP A 343 -9.03 -19.10 22.25
#